data_16ca7192b94a24adba49cbcacff57fd8
#
_entry.id   16ca7192b94a24adba49cbcacff57fd8
#
_cell.length_a   1.000
_cell.length_b   1.000
_cell.length_c   1.000
_cell.angle_alpha   90.00
_cell.angle_beta   90.00
_cell.angle_gamma   90.00
#
_symmetry.space_group_name_H-M   'P 1'
#
loop_
_entity.id
_entity.type
_entity.pdbx_description
1 polymer ?
#
loop_
_entity_poly.entity_id
_entity_poly.type
_entity_poly.pdbx_seq_one_letter_code
_entity_poly.pdbx_strand_id
1 'polypeptide(L)'
;MPHGSVAGTMADESNAPGSTPPDAQLARYRASIDNIDAALIHLLAERFKITQDVGRYKAEVGLPPADPAREDQLVARLRALAVESGLDPVFSEKFLRFIVAEVIHHHQQHADSIAD
;
A
#
# COMPACT_ATOMS: atom_id res chain seq x y z
N MET A 1 17.14 3.91 -4.87
CA MET A 1 17.16 4.57 -4.85
C MET A 1 17.24 5.21 -5.01
N PRO A 2 16.80 5.25 -5.33
CA PRO A 2 16.72 6.03 -5.34
C PRO A 2 16.67 6.74 -5.68
N HIS A 3 16.14 6.89 -5.94
CA HIS A 3 16.15 7.77 -6.33
C HIS A 3 16.54 8.33 -6.73
N GLY A 4 16.47 8.21 -6.93
CA GLY A 4 16.93 8.82 -7.24
C GLY A 4 17.69 9.24 -7.67
N SER A 5 17.82 9.21 -7.64
CA SER A 5 18.65 9.73 -7.97
C SER A 5 19.46 10.10 -8.58
N VAL A 6 19.59 9.98 -8.74
CA VAL A 6 20.34 10.48 -9.26
C VAL A 6 20.62 11.20 -10.03
N ALA A 7 20.40 11.18 -10.18
CA ALA A 7 20.66 11.81 -10.96
C ALA A 7 20.83 12.87 -11.02
N GLY A 8 20.84 13.26 -11.01
CA GLY A 8 20.92 14.29 -11.14
C GLY A 8 21.67 14.97 -10.84
N THR A 9 21.92 15.00 -10.62
CA THR A 9 22.57 15.56 -10.26
C THR A 9 23.36 16.23 -10.87
N MET A 10 23.69 16.19 -11.42
CA MET A 10 24.34 16.81 -11.93
C MET A 10 24.18 17.88 -12.14
N ALA A 11 23.87 17.99 -11.65
CA ALA A 11 23.47 19.00 -11.78
C ALA A 11 24.00 20.07 -12.28
N ASP A 12 23.64 20.66 -12.40
CA ASP A 12 23.86 21.84 -12.85
C ASP A 12 24.75 22.62 -12.01
N GLU A 13 25.95 22.58 -12.33
CA GLU A 13 26.88 23.19 -11.53
C GLU A 13 26.90 24.66 -11.62
N SER A 14 26.17 25.24 -12.54
CA SER A 14 26.09 26.68 -12.65
C SER A 14 25.21 27.26 -11.56
N ASN A 15 24.42 26.42 -10.86
CA ASN A 15 23.55 26.91 -9.81
C ASN A 15 24.26 26.84 -8.47
N ALA A 16 24.15 27.89 -7.69
CA ALA A 16 24.63 27.87 -6.34
C ALA A 16 23.77 26.92 -5.51
N PRO A 17 24.31 26.37 -4.42
CA PRO A 17 23.50 25.55 -3.54
C PRO A 17 22.27 26.31 -3.07
N GLY A 18 21.13 25.68 -3.12
CA GLY A 18 19.89 26.30 -2.70
C GLY A 18 19.23 27.18 -3.73
N SER A 19 19.83 27.32 -4.92
CA SER A 19 19.27 28.16 -5.94
C SER A 19 18.40 27.43 -6.94
N THR A 20 18.13 26.14 -6.72
CA THR A 20 17.24 25.35 -7.58
C THR A 20 15.87 26.00 -7.60
N PRO A 21 15.29 26.25 -8.78
CA PRO A 21 13.96 26.83 -8.84
C PRO A 21 12.94 25.96 -8.12
N PRO A 22 11.96 26.57 -7.43
CA PRO A 22 10.94 25.79 -6.74
C PRO A 22 10.23 24.78 -7.63
N ASP A 23 9.98 25.12 -8.90
CA ASP A 23 9.31 24.22 -9.82
C ASP A 23 10.15 22.97 -10.10
N ALA A 24 11.45 23.12 -10.28
CA ALA A 24 12.35 22.01 -10.54
C ALA A 24 12.48 21.10 -9.31
N GLN A 25 12.56 21.70 -8.12
CA GLN A 25 12.64 20.94 -6.89
C GLN A 25 11.35 20.19 -6.64
N LEU A 26 10.22 20.83 -6.85
CA LEU A 26 8.92 20.19 -6.67
C LEU A 26 8.73 19.06 -7.67
N ALA A 27 9.19 19.24 -8.92
CA ALA A 27 9.11 18.19 -9.94
C ALA A 27 9.90 16.94 -9.51
N ARG A 28 11.07 17.13 -8.89
CA ARG A 28 11.86 15.99 -8.41
C ARG A 28 11.14 15.25 -7.30
N TYR A 29 10.55 15.97 -6.36
CA TYR A 29 9.78 15.34 -5.29
C TYR A 29 8.59 14.57 -5.86
N ARG A 30 7.88 15.17 -6.81
CA ARG A 30 6.73 14.51 -7.43
C ARG A 30 7.11 13.27 -8.21
N ALA A 31 8.26 13.30 -8.90
CA ALA A 31 8.75 12.10 -9.59
C ALA A 31 9.04 10.98 -8.62
N SER A 32 9.63 11.30 -7.45
CA SER A 32 9.87 10.30 -6.42
C SER A 32 8.56 9.73 -5.86
N ILE A 33 7.59 10.60 -5.63
CA ILE A 33 6.27 10.18 -5.16
C ILE A 33 5.60 9.28 -6.18
N ASP A 34 5.66 9.63 -7.46
CA ASP A 34 5.07 8.83 -8.53
C ASP A 34 5.65 7.42 -8.56
N ASN A 35 6.96 7.29 -8.37
CA ASN A 35 7.61 5.99 -8.32
C ASN A 35 7.16 5.17 -7.13
N ILE A 36 7.02 5.80 -5.97
CA ILE A 36 6.53 5.13 -4.77
C ILE A 36 5.08 4.70 -4.96
N ASP A 37 4.26 5.58 -5.53
CA ASP A 37 2.85 5.25 -5.77
C ASP A 37 2.71 4.07 -6.72
N ALA A 38 3.53 4.02 -7.77
CA ALA A 38 3.52 2.90 -8.70
C ALA A 38 3.86 1.59 -7.97
N ALA A 39 4.88 1.60 -7.12
CA ALA A 39 5.26 0.43 -6.33
C ALA A 39 4.12 0.01 -5.41
N LEU A 40 3.47 0.98 -4.76
CA LEU A 40 2.35 0.70 -3.86
C LEU A 40 1.20 0.02 -4.59
N ILE A 41 0.84 0.51 -5.77
CA ILE A 41 -0.25 -0.07 -6.56
C ILE A 41 0.10 -1.49 -6.98
N HIS A 42 1.35 -1.75 -7.42
CA HIS A 42 1.77 -3.10 -7.76
C HIS A 42 1.70 -4.04 -6.56
N LEU A 43 2.11 -3.58 -5.39
CA LEU A 43 2.05 -4.39 -4.17
C LEU A 43 0.61 -4.69 -3.77
N LEU A 44 -0.28 -3.71 -3.86
CA LEU A 44 -1.69 -3.92 -3.59
C LEU A 44 -2.30 -4.93 -4.57
N ALA A 45 -1.94 -4.84 -5.85
CA ALA A 45 -2.42 -5.79 -6.84
C ALA A 45 -2.01 -7.22 -6.49
N GLU A 46 -0.75 -7.42 -6.09
CA GLU A 46 -0.28 -8.74 -5.68
C GLU A 46 -1.01 -9.23 -4.43
N ARG A 47 -1.19 -8.35 -3.47
CA ARG A 47 -1.91 -8.69 -2.24
C ARG A 47 -3.35 -9.13 -2.56
N PHE A 48 -4.04 -8.40 -3.43
CA PHE A 48 -5.41 -8.75 -3.80
C PHE A 48 -5.49 -10.07 -4.55
N LYS A 49 -4.51 -10.41 -5.39
CA LYS A 49 -4.49 -11.72 -6.05
C LYS A 49 -4.46 -12.84 -5.03
N ILE A 50 -3.63 -12.70 -4.00
CA ILE A 50 -3.52 -13.72 -2.95
C ILE A 50 -4.81 -13.79 -2.14
N THR A 51 -5.39 -12.64 -1.78
CA THR A 51 -6.63 -12.64 -0.99
C THR A 51 -7.82 -13.17 -1.80
N GLN A 52 -7.81 -13.04 -3.12
CA GLN A 52 -8.82 -13.68 -3.96
C GLN A 52 -8.72 -15.21 -3.86
N ASP A 53 -7.49 -15.74 -3.86
CA ASP A 53 -7.29 -17.19 -3.66
C ASP A 53 -7.79 -17.62 -2.29
N VAL A 54 -7.51 -16.83 -1.26
CA VAL A 54 -8.01 -17.08 0.09
C VAL A 54 -9.53 -17.07 0.09
N GLY A 55 -10.14 -16.11 -0.58
CA GLY A 55 -11.61 -16.02 -0.67
C GLY A 55 -12.24 -17.24 -1.31
N ARG A 56 -11.65 -17.72 -2.40
CA ARG A 56 -12.14 -18.92 -3.07
C ARG A 56 -12.02 -20.13 -2.16
N TYR A 57 -10.88 -20.26 -1.48
CA TYR A 57 -10.67 -21.36 -0.55
C TYR A 57 -11.69 -21.34 0.59
N LYS A 58 -11.91 -20.16 1.20
CA LYS A 58 -12.88 -20.04 2.28
C LYS A 58 -14.28 -20.42 1.82
N ALA A 59 -14.67 -20.01 0.63
CA ALA A 59 -15.98 -20.36 0.10
C ALA A 59 -16.10 -21.87 -0.13
N GLU A 60 -15.04 -22.51 -0.63
CA GLU A 60 -15.04 -23.94 -0.91
C GLU A 60 -15.17 -24.77 0.37
N VAL A 61 -14.52 -24.34 1.45
CA VAL A 61 -14.53 -25.11 2.71
C VAL A 61 -15.53 -24.59 3.73
N GLY A 62 -16.33 -23.60 3.36
CA GLY A 62 -17.40 -23.11 4.23
C GLY A 62 -16.95 -22.19 5.36
N LEU A 63 -15.80 -21.54 5.22
CA LEU A 63 -15.35 -20.58 6.21
C LEU A 63 -15.96 -19.20 5.94
N PRO A 64 -16.23 -18.41 6.98
CA PRO A 64 -16.81 -17.07 6.78
C PRO A 64 -15.79 -16.12 6.15
N PRO A 65 -16.26 -15.14 5.34
CA PRO A 65 -15.37 -14.17 4.75
C PRO A 65 -14.61 -13.33 5.75
N ALA A 66 -15.26 -12.93 6.84
CA ALA A 66 -14.65 -12.08 7.86
C ALA A 66 -13.96 -12.91 8.93
N ASP A 67 -12.82 -12.42 9.41
CA ASP A 67 -12.08 -13.04 10.50
C ASP A 67 -11.57 -11.94 11.41
N PRO A 68 -12.38 -11.50 12.39
CA PRO A 68 -12.01 -10.37 13.25
C PRO A 68 -10.72 -10.60 14.05
N ALA A 69 -10.46 -11.82 14.49
CA ALA A 69 -9.24 -12.10 15.23
C ALA A 69 -8.01 -11.91 14.36
N ARG A 70 -8.07 -12.34 13.10
CA ARG A 70 -6.98 -12.12 12.14
C ARG A 70 -6.80 -10.65 11.85
N GLU A 71 -7.91 -9.91 11.72
CA GLU A 71 -7.83 -8.47 11.47
C GLU A 71 -7.14 -7.76 12.63
N ASP A 72 -7.46 -8.11 13.87
CA ASP A 72 -6.82 -7.51 15.03
C ASP A 72 -5.32 -7.81 15.05
N GLN A 73 -4.91 -9.02 14.68
CA GLN A 73 -3.51 -9.37 14.58
C GLN A 73 -2.79 -8.53 13.52
N LEU A 74 -3.43 -8.35 12.36
CA LEU A 74 -2.88 -7.54 11.29
C LEU A 74 -2.72 -6.09 11.71
N VAL A 75 -3.72 -5.53 12.38
CA VAL A 75 -3.65 -4.16 12.87
C VAL A 75 -2.49 -3.99 13.83
N ALA A 76 -2.35 -4.89 14.80
CA ALA A 76 -1.26 -4.81 15.78
C ALA A 76 0.11 -4.89 15.09
N ARG A 77 0.26 -5.81 14.14
CA ARG A 77 1.52 -5.97 13.42
C ARG A 77 1.84 -4.72 12.59
N LEU A 78 0.86 -4.19 11.87
CA LEU A 78 1.11 -3.04 11.01
C LEU A 78 1.33 -1.76 11.81
N ARG A 79 0.69 -1.62 12.97
CA ARG A 79 0.98 -0.48 13.84
C ARG A 79 2.44 -0.52 14.30
N ALA A 80 2.94 -1.69 14.68
CA ALA A 80 4.35 -1.83 15.07
C ALA A 80 5.30 -1.49 13.93
N LEU A 81 5.01 -2.01 12.73
CA LEU A 81 5.81 -1.72 11.55
C LEU A 81 5.77 -0.23 11.19
N ALA A 82 4.62 0.41 11.35
CA ALA A 82 4.47 1.83 11.09
C ALA A 82 5.38 2.66 12.01
N VAL A 83 5.39 2.33 13.31
CA VAL A 83 6.26 3.01 14.26
C VAL A 83 7.73 2.87 13.84
N GLU A 84 8.15 1.66 13.50
CA GLU A 84 9.53 1.41 13.06
C GLU A 84 9.88 2.20 11.81
N SER A 85 8.91 2.39 10.92
CA SER A 85 9.13 3.05 9.64
C SER A 85 8.93 4.56 9.68
N GLY A 86 8.52 5.10 10.82
CA GLY A 86 8.24 6.53 10.94
C GLY A 86 6.90 6.93 10.35
N LEU A 87 5.97 6.01 10.19
CA LEU A 87 4.63 6.28 9.70
C LEU A 87 3.67 6.35 10.88
N ASP A 88 2.68 7.24 10.78
CA ASP A 88 1.66 7.36 11.82
C ASP A 88 0.89 6.05 11.96
N PRO A 89 0.94 5.38 13.14
CA PRO A 89 0.25 4.10 13.32
C PRO A 89 -1.28 4.22 13.24
N VAL A 90 -1.86 5.36 13.58
CA VAL A 90 -3.30 5.58 13.44
C VAL A 90 -3.70 5.55 11.98
N PHE A 91 -2.91 6.22 11.13
CA PHE A 91 -3.13 6.19 9.69
C PHE A 91 -2.98 4.77 9.14
N SER A 92 -1.93 4.08 9.58
CA SER A 92 -1.65 2.70 9.17
C SER A 92 -2.84 1.79 9.47
N GLU A 93 -3.44 1.93 10.65
CA GLU A 93 -4.61 1.15 11.02
C GLU A 93 -5.81 1.46 10.13
N LYS A 94 -6.08 2.74 9.89
CA LYS A 94 -7.20 3.15 9.03
C LYS A 94 -7.04 2.59 7.62
N PHE A 95 -5.83 2.67 7.09
CA PHE A 95 -5.53 2.17 5.76
C PHE A 95 -5.76 0.66 5.67
N LEU A 96 -5.26 -0.09 6.64
CA LEU A 96 -5.43 -1.54 6.66
C LEU A 96 -6.89 -1.93 6.78
N ARG A 97 -7.65 -1.28 7.67
CA ARG A 97 -9.07 -1.60 7.84
C ARG A 97 -9.85 -1.34 6.56
N PHE A 98 -9.49 -0.29 5.82
CA PHE A 98 -10.10 -0.02 4.53
C PHE A 98 -9.83 -1.16 3.54
N ILE A 99 -8.58 -1.60 3.46
CA ILE A 99 -8.19 -2.71 2.56
C ILE A 99 -8.91 -4.00 2.95
N VAL A 100 -8.96 -4.32 4.23
CA VAL A 100 -9.61 -5.54 4.71
C VAL A 100 -11.10 -5.51 4.40
N ALA A 101 -11.75 -4.35 4.56
CA ALA A 101 -13.16 -4.22 4.22
C ALA A 101 -13.42 -4.50 2.74
N GLU A 102 -12.54 -4.02 1.86
CA GLU A 102 -12.64 -4.29 0.43
C GLU A 102 -12.45 -5.77 0.12
N VAL A 103 -11.48 -6.41 0.77
CA VAL A 103 -11.24 -7.86 0.60
C VAL A 103 -12.46 -8.66 1.03
N ILE A 104 -13.03 -8.33 2.18
CA ILE A 104 -14.21 -9.04 2.70
C ILE A 104 -15.39 -8.86 1.76
N HIS A 105 -15.58 -7.64 1.23
CA HIS A 105 -16.65 -7.38 0.26
C HIS A 105 -16.51 -8.30 -0.96
N HIS A 106 -15.31 -8.43 -1.51
CA HIS A 106 -15.07 -9.32 -2.65
C HIS A 106 -15.29 -10.78 -2.27
N HIS A 107 -14.89 -11.20 -1.07
CA HIS A 107 -15.12 -12.57 -0.59
C HIS A 107 -16.61 -12.87 -0.47
N GLN A 108 -17.40 -11.93 0.02
CA GLN A 108 -18.84 -12.10 0.14
C GLN A 108 -19.50 -12.23 -1.23
N GLN A 109 -19.09 -11.40 -2.19
CA GLN A 109 -19.61 -11.49 -3.55
C GLN A 109 -19.32 -12.86 -4.17
N HIS A 110 -18.12 -13.38 -3.94
CA HIS A 110 -17.74 -14.69 -4.48
C HIS A 110 -18.54 -15.80 -3.79
N ALA A 111 -18.71 -15.75 -2.48
CA ALA A 111 -19.50 -16.73 -1.73
C ALA A 111 -20.96 -16.73 -2.19
N ASP A 112 -21.55 -15.55 -2.37
CA ASP A 112 -22.93 -15.43 -2.84
C ASP A 112 -23.07 -16.02 -4.24
N SER A 113 -22.10 -15.79 -5.10
CA SER A 113 -22.10 -16.33 -6.44
C SER A 113 -22.07 -17.86 -6.44
N ILE A 114 -21.31 -18.45 -5.54
CA ILE A 114 -21.25 -19.92 -5.40
C ILE A 114 -22.56 -20.47 -4.85
N ALA A 115 -23.18 -19.75 -3.89
CA ALA A 115 -24.40 -20.19 -3.26
C ALA A 115 -25.59 -20.19 -4.22
N ASP A 116 -25.54 -19.33 -5.21
CA ASP A 116 -26.58 -19.29 -6.24
C ASP A 116 -26.43 -20.43 -7.22
#